data_0460e97c8f9bc243ce88799d1f590742
#
_entry.id   0460e97c8f9bc243ce88799d1f590742
#
_cell.length_a   1.000
_cell.length_b   1.000
_cell.length_c   1.000
_cell.angle_alpha   90.00
_cell.angle_beta   90.00
_cell.angle_gamma   90.00
#
_symmetry.space_group_name_H-M   'P 1'
#
loop_
_entity.id
_entity.type
_entity.pdbx_description
1 polymer ?
#
loop_
_entity_poly.entity_id
_entity_poly.type
_entity_poly.pdbx_seq_one_letter_code
_entity_poly.pdbx_strand_id
1 'polypeptide(L)'
;MRLDYGPFGIVTAAPGGARWYHQHFSVSKDPFRLSAWFGPHNPGRDPGAPGAKHTDYTAIDLDKGGTAIPYWLEDPYLRKEFEETLRINGVECRMDPKWYVAPNQISEIRDTVV
;
A
#
# COMPACT_ATOMS: atom_id res chain seq x y z
N MET A 1 -12.68 3.25 2.15
CA MET A 1 -12.91 4.72 2.34
C MET A 1 -11.71 5.48 1.79
N ARG A 2 -11.97 6.49 1.01
CA ARG A 2 -10.96 7.41 0.46
C ARG A 2 -10.95 8.71 1.25
N LEU A 3 -9.76 9.19 1.61
CA LEU A 3 -9.54 10.49 2.21
C LEU A 3 -8.51 11.26 1.37
N ASP A 4 -8.83 12.48 0.97
CA ASP A 4 -7.93 13.32 0.21
C ASP A 4 -7.13 14.22 1.14
N TYR A 5 -5.80 14.29 0.90
CA TYR A 5 -4.92 15.14 1.66
C TYR A 5 -4.91 16.56 1.10
N GLY A 6 -5.03 17.52 2.00
CA GLY A 6 -4.70 18.92 1.72
C GLY A 6 -3.40 19.33 2.42
N PRO A 7 -2.80 20.48 2.06
CA PRO A 7 -1.66 21.02 2.78
C PRO A 7 -1.96 21.17 4.27
N PHE A 8 -1.03 20.76 5.13
CA PHE A 8 -1.18 20.75 6.59
C PHE A 8 -2.32 19.89 7.13
N GLY A 9 -2.89 19.00 6.30
CA GLY A 9 -3.90 18.04 6.73
C GLY A 9 -3.31 16.94 7.59
N ILE A 10 -4.11 16.44 8.54
CA ILE A 10 -3.75 15.31 9.40
C ILE A 10 -4.81 14.22 9.21
N VAL A 11 -4.35 13.00 9.02
CA VAL A 11 -5.22 11.81 8.90
C VAL A 11 -4.77 10.74 9.88
N THR A 12 -5.71 10.18 10.62
CA THR A 12 -5.47 9.00 11.44
C THR A 12 -5.67 7.75 10.59
N ALA A 13 -4.58 7.06 10.27
CA ALA A 13 -4.61 5.95 9.33
C ALA A 13 -5.11 4.62 9.93
N ALA A 14 -5.09 4.48 11.25
CA ALA A 14 -5.46 3.24 11.91
C ALA A 14 -6.14 3.50 13.27
N PRO A 15 -7.33 4.15 13.29
CA PRO A 15 -8.03 4.40 14.52
C PRO A 15 -8.54 3.07 15.10
N GLY A 16 -7.98 2.61 16.20
CA GLY A 16 -8.40 1.37 16.86
C GLY A 16 -7.53 0.15 16.58
N GLY A 17 -6.35 0.31 15.96
CA GLY A 17 -5.28 -0.68 15.96
C GLY A 17 -5.21 -1.61 14.75
N ALA A 18 -4.83 -2.87 14.97
CA ALA A 18 -4.28 -3.80 13.98
C ALA A 18 -5.27 -4.34 12.91
N ARG A 19 -6.50 -3.88 12.88
CA ARG A 19 -7.50 -4.35 11.89
C ARG A 19 -7.71 -3.41 10.72
N TRP A 20 -6.93 -2.33 10.65
CA TRP A 20 -7.03 -1.33 9.60
C TRP A 20 -5.87 -1.45 8.64
N TYR A 21 -6.19 -1.53 7.37
CA TYR A 21 -5.24 -1.42 6.27
C TYR A 21 -5.40 -0.07 5.60
N HIS A 22 -4.29 0.51 5.18
CA HIS A 22 -4.30 1.78 4.47
C HIS A 22 -3.21 1.82 3.41
N GLN A 23 -3.39 2.71 2.46
CA GLN A 23 -2.44 2.95 1.38
C GLN A 23 -2.46 4.43 1.02
N HIS A 24 -1.31 4.96 0.68
CA HIS A 24 -1.15 6.33 0.21
C HIS A 24 -0.95 6.35 -1.29
N PHE A 25 -1.64 7.29 -1.96
CA PHE A 25 -1.56 7.44 -3.40
C PHE A 25 -1.08 8.85 -3.75
N SER A 26 -0.05 8.96 -4.59
CA SER A 26 0.36 10.21 -5.19
C SER A 26 -0.35 10.39 -6.53
N VAL A 27 -1.18 11.41 -6.63
CA VAL A 27 -2.06 11.62 -7.79
C VAL A 27 -1.85 12.96 -8.49
N SER A 28 -0.83 13.71 -8.07
CA SER A 28 -0.49 15.00 -8.67
C SER A 28 0.85 14.94 -9.40
N LYS A 29 1.13 15.98 -10.19
CA LYS A 29 2.45 16.16 -10.83
C LYS A 29 3.54 16.52 -9.83
N ASP A 30 3.16 17.07 -8.68
CA ASP A 30 4.07 17.45 -7.62
C ASP A 30 4.36 16.27 -6.70
N PRO A 31 5.56 16.21 -6.09
CA PRO A 31 5.89 15.17 -5.13
C PRO A 31 4.93 15.17 -3.94
N PHE A 32 4.42 14.00 -3.59
CA PHE A 32 3.66 13.80 -2.38
C PHE A 32 4.61 13.61 -1.20
N ARG A 33 4.47 14.44 -0.19
CA ARG A 33 5.28 14.38 1.03
C ARG A 33 4.38 14.26 2.24
N LEU A 34 4.68 13.33 3.10
CA LEU A 34 3.98 13.16 4.37
C LEU A 34 4.97 12.87 5.49
N SER A 35 4.57 13.20 6.71
CA SER A 35 5.27 12.84 7.93
C SER A 35 4.42 11.86 8.70
N ALA A 36 4.96 10.70 9.03
CA ALA A 36 4.24 9.69 9.80
C ALA A 36 4.62 9.80 11.28
N TRP A 37 3.63 9.89 12.14
CA TRP A 37 3.78 9.97 13.59
C TRP A 37 3.23 8.69 14.21
N PHE A 38 4.07 7.98 14.93
CA PHE A 38 3.69 6.74 15.60
C PHE A 38 3.49 6.99 17.09
N GLY A 39 2.48 6.34 17.67
CA GLY A 39 2.26 6.36 19.11
C GLY A 39 3.38 5.65 19.88
N PRO A 40 3.45 5.84 21.22
CA PRO A 40 4.54 5.33 22.06
C PRO A 40 4.62 3.80 22.16
N HIS A 41 3.61 3.07 21.68
CA HIS A 41 3.56 1.62 21.75
C HIS A 41 3.26 1.01 20.37
N ASN A 42 4.32 0.67 19.66
CA ASN A 42 4.23 -0.28 18.56
C ASN A 42 5.16 -1.45 18.88
N PRO A 43 4.72 -2.43 19.69
CA PRO A 43 5.59 -3.49 20.19
C PRO A 43 6.18 -4.37 19.10
N GLY A 44 5.61 -4.36 17.90
CA GLY A 44 6.17 -5.06 16.73
C GLY A 44 7.33 -4.32 16.05
N ARG A 45 7.60 -3.06 16.44
CA ARG A 45 8.63 -2.22 15.83
C ARG A 45 9.68 -1.68 16.79
N ASP A 46 9.56 -1.99 18.07
CA ASP A 46 10.58 -1.61 19.04
C ASP A 46 11.71 -2.65 19.03
N PRO A 47 12.86 -2.36 18.38
CA PRO A 47 13.97 -3.31 18.29
C PRO A 47 14.66 -3.54 19.61
N GLY A 48 14.36 -2.74 20.63
CA GLY A 48 14.92 -2.87 21.97
C GLY A 48 14.03 -3.60 22.97
N ALA A 49 12.79 -3.98 22.59
CA ALA A 49 11.89 -4.67 23.49
C ALA A 49 12.39 -6.10 23.79
N PRO A 50 12.44 -6.52 25.06
CA PRO A 50 12.82 -7.88 25.40
C PRO A 50 11.90 -8.91 24.70
N GLY A 51 12.48 -9.84 23.95
CA GLY A 51 11.74 -10.85 23.20
C GLY A 51 11.16 -10.37 21.87
N ALA A 52 11.45 -9.15 21.42
CA ALA A 52 11.08 -8.68 20.10
C ALA A 52 11.79 -9.55 19.05
N LYS A 53 11.01 -10.28 18.27
CA LYS A 53 11.52 -10.91 17.07
C LYS A 53 11.71 -9.82 16.01
N HIS A 54 12.92 -9.76 15.43
CA HIS A 54 13.26 -8.78 14.40
C HIS A 54 12.58 -9.06 13.04
N THR A 55 11.40 -9.66 13.05
CA THR A 55 10.65 -9.93 11.82
C THR A 55 9.80 -8.72 11.47
N ASP A 56 10.10 -8.10 10.34
CA ASP A 56 9.27 -7.04 9.79
C ASP A 56 8.09 -7.63 9.01
N TYR A 57 6.97 -7.81 9.68
CA TYR A 57 5.75 -8.33 9.08
C TYR A 57 5.17 -7.41 8.00
N THR A 58 5.56 -6.13 7.98
CA THR A 58 5.11 -5.18 6.96
C THR A 58 5.80 -5.36 5.61
N ALA A 59 6.90 -6.12 5.57
CA ALA A 59 7.61 -6.51 4.36
C ALA A 59 7.18 -7.89 3.83
N ILE A 60 6.29 -8.56 4.53
CA ILE A 60 5.81 -9.90 4.18
C ILE A 60 4.35 -9.80 3.72
N ASP A 61 4.03 -10.42 2.59
CA ASP A 61 2.69 -10.42 2.04
C ASP A 61 1.69 -11.15 2.95
N LEU A 62 0.45 -10.70 2.91
CA LEU A 62 -0.64 -11.22 3.75
C LEU A 62 -0.84 -12.73 3.57
N ASP A 63 -0.73 -13.24 2.36
CA ASP A 63 -0.85 -14.65 2.02
C ASP A 63 0.35 -15.51 2.50
N LYS A 64 1.41 -14.86 2.93
CA LYS A 64 2.62 -15.49 3.50
C LYS A 64 2.78 -15.26 5.01
N GLY A 65 1.71 -14.83 5.67
CA GLY A 65 1.69 -14.62 7.11
C GLY A 65 2.13 -13.23 7.57
N GLY A 66 2.28 -12.28 6.66
CA GLY A 66 2.61 -10.90 6.95
C GLY A 66 1.39 -9.97 7.00
N THR A 67 1.65 -8.68 6.90
CA THR A 67 0.61 -7.63 6.93
C THR A 67 0.60 -6.74 5.68
N ALA A 68 1.45 -7.02 4.70
CA ALA A 68 1.46 -6.31 3.43
C ALA A 68 0.39 -6.89 2.49
N ILE A 69 -0.40 -6.02 1.88
CA ILE A 69 -1.33 -6.41 0.83
C ILE A 69 -0.64 -6.13 -0.51
N PRO A 70 -0.24 -7.17 -1.26
CA PRO A 70 0.34 -6.95 -2.58
C PRO A 70 -0.71 -6.44 -3.57
N TYR A 71 -0.27 -5.77 -4.63
CA TYR A 71 -1.19 -5.14 -5.59
C TYR A 71 -2.19 -6.12 -6.23
N TRP A 72 -1.82 -7.37 -6.43
CA TRP A 72 -2.72 -8.38 -7.01
C TRP A 72 -3.79 -8.91 -6.05
N LEU A 73 -3.66 -8.63 -4.75
CA LEU A 73 -4.65 -8.98 -3.72
C LEU A 73 -5.51 -7.79 -3.29
N GLU A 74 -5.18 -6.58 -3.70
CA GLU A 74 -5.98 -5.42 -3.33
C GLU A 74 -7.34 -5.42 -4.04
N ASP A 75 -8.32 -4.73 -3.43
CA ASP A 75 -9.61 -4.56 -4.06
C ASP A 75 -9.44 -3.81 -5.40
N PRO A 76 -9.96 -4.33 -6.51
CA PRO A 76 -9.88 -3.69 -7.83
C PRO A 76 -10.41 -2.26 -7.87
N TYR A 77 -11.28 -1.90 -6.96
CA TYR A 77 -11.78 -0.54 -6.79
C TYR A 77 -10.64 0.46 -6.54
N LEU A 78 -9.61 0.08 -5.76
CA LEU A 78 -8.49 0.95 -5.42
C LEU A 78 -7.72 1.36 -6.67
N ARG A 79 -7.39 0.41 -7.54
CA ARG A 79 -6.72 0.67 -8.81
C ARG A 79 -7.56 1.57 -9.71
N LYS A 80 -8.85 1.27 -9.82
CA LYS A 80 -9.78 2.05 -10.64
C LYS A 80 -9.85 3.51 -10.19
N GLU A 81 -10.00 3.75 -8.90
CA GLU A 81 -10.04 5.09 -8.32
C GLU A 81 -8.70 5.82 -8.52
N PHE A 82 -7.59 5.13 -8.34
CA PHE A 82 -6.27 5.69 -8.55
C PHE A 82 -6.05 6.13 -10.00
N GLU A 83 -6.29 5.24 -10.94
CA GLU A 83 -6.13 5.52 -12.37
C GLU A 83 -7.05 6.64 -12.84
N GLU A 84 -8.30 6.67 -12.38
CA GLU A 84 -9.25 7.71 -12.72
C GLU A 84 -8.83 9.08 -12.17
N THR A 85 -8.34 9.12 -10.94
CA THR A 85 -7.84 10.37 -10.34
C THR A 85 -6.61 10.89 -11.07
N LEU A 86 -5.68 10.02 -11.47
CA LEU A 86 -4.55 10.39 -12.31
C LEU A 86 -5.02 10.97 -13.65
N ARG A 87 -6.00 10.34 -14.28
CA ARG A 87 -6.56 10.81 -15.54
C ARG A 87 -7.18 12.21 -15.42
N ILE A 88 -7.97 12.44 -14.38
CA ILE A 88 -8.60 13.74 -14.10
C ILE A 88 -7.52 14.81 -13.88
N ASN A 89 -6.43 14.47 -13.22
CA ASN A 89 -5.33 15.40 -12.93
C ASN A 89 -4.33 15.55 -14.10
N GLY A 90 -4.52 14.83 -15.20
CA GLY A 90 -3.61 14.85 -16.33
C GLY A 90 -2.24 14.26 -16.04
N VAL A 91 -2.17 13.29 -15.14
CA VAL A 91 -0.95 12.60 -14.74
C VAL A 91 -0.91 11.21 -15.35
N GLU A 92 0.22 10.85 -15.96
CA GLU A 92 0.43 9.51 -16.51
C GLU A 92 0.57 8.48 -15.40
N CYS A 93 -0.12 7.34 -15.54
CA CYS A 93 0.06 6.20 -14.65
C CYS A 93 1.35 5.46 -15.00
N ARG A 94 2.30 5.38 -14.05
CA ARG A 94 3.59 4.70 -14.21
C ARG A 94 3.63 3.32 -13.58
N MET A 95 2.49 2.83 -13.09
CA MET A 95 2.40 1.49 -12.52
C MET A 95 2.46 0.44 -13.62
N ASP A 96 3.40 -0.49 -13.52
CA ASP A 96 3.47 -1.61 -14.44
C ASP A 96 2.28 -2.55 -14.22
N PRO A 97 1.47 -2.84 -15.25
CA PRO A 97 0.30 -3.71 -15.12
C PRO A 97 0.61 -5.10 -14.54
N LYS A 98 1.82 -5.61 -14.72
CA LYS A 98 2.24 -6.91 -14.17
C LYS A 98 2.22 -6.98 -12.64
N TRP A 99 2.33 -5.84 -11.95
CA TRP A 99 2.26 -5.80 -10.49
C TRP A 99 0.88 -6.12 -9.95
N TYR A 100 -0.16 -5.99 -10.78
CA TYR A 100 -1.54 -6.30 -10.43
C TYR A 100 -1.95 -7.73 -10.77
N VAL A 101 -1.02 -8.53 -11.24
CA VAL A 101 -1.25 -9.93 -11.61
C VAL A 101 -0.49 -10.83 -10.66
N ALA A 102 -1.16 -11.87 -10.12
CA ALA A 102 -0.51 -12.81 -9.23
C ALA A 102 0.67 -13.51 -9.92
N PRO A 103 1.78 -13.80 -9.20
CA PRO A 103 2.99 -14.38 -9.79
C PRO A 103 2.77 -15.68 -10.56
N ASN A 104 1.83 -16.53 -10.12
CA ASN A 104 1.45 -17.76 -10.81
C ASN A 104 0.74 -17.51 -12.15
N GLN A 105 0.03 -16.39 -12.29
CA GLN A 105 -0.68 -16.01 -13.52
C GLN A 105 0.27 -15.38 -14.54
N ILE A 106 1.39 -14.80 -14.12
CA ILE A 106 2.39 -14.22 -15.03
C ILE A 106 3.04 -15.31 -15.87
N SER A 107 3.29 -16.49 -15.32
CA SER A 107 3.85 -17.62 -16.08
C SER A 107 2.87 -18.10 -17.15
N GLU A 108 1.58 -18.17 -16.85
CA GLU A 108 0.54 -18.55 -17.82
C GLU A 108 0.43 -17.56 -18.97
N ILE A 109 0.55 -16.25 -18.70
CA ILE A 109 0.52 -15.21 -19.74
C ILE A 109 1.76 -15.30 -20.64
N ARG A 110 2.92 -15.63 -20.09
CA ARG A 110 4.15 -15.80 -20.88
C ARG A 110 4.09 -17.02 -21.80
N ASP A 111 3.44 -18.10 -21.36
CA ASP A 111 3.28 -19.32 -22.14
C ASP A 111 2.23 -19.18 -23.26
N THR A 112 1.39 -18.16 -23.19
CA THR A 112 0.36 -17.87 -24.22
C THR A 112 0.80 -16.84 -25.27
N VAL A 113 1.88 -16.12 -25.04
CA VAL A 113 2.48 -15.15 -25.99
C VAL A 113 3.67 -15.82 -26.72
N VAL A 114 3.32 -16.67 -27.65
CA VAL A 114 4.31 -17.25 -28.58
C VAL A 114 4.11 -16.61 -29.94
#